data_19714a2a21df4b2aa4dc3afcdb4bc040
#
_entry.id   19714a2a21df4b2aa4dc3afcdb4bc040
#
_cell.length_a   1.000
_cell.length_b   1.000
_cell.length_c   1.000
_cell.angle_alpha   90.00
_cell.angle_beta   90.00
_cell.angle_gamma   90.00
#
_symmetry.space_group_name_H-M   'P 1'
#
loop_
_entity.id
_entity.type
_entity.pdbx_description
1 polymer ?
#
loop_
_entity_poly.entity_id
_entity_poly.type
_entity_poly.pdbx_seq_one_letter_code
_entity_poly.pdbx_strand_id
1 'polypeptide(L)'
;MSKRLTLRKRAGLELFRRLQAERIAHHELHTLFWECTLRCNLHCRHCGSDCMSSSVQPDMPASDFFRTLDTQITPHVDTHRVLVILSGGEVLVRPDLDRIGLELYRREYPWGMVTNGLALDEKRFDRLLRAGLHSITVSLDGFREDHNYLRGSEKSYDAALRAVRLTAHEPSIASDVVTCVTARSLGRLPEFREMLIAEGVRSWRLFTIFPLGRAAQDPSLQLDDEQFTRLMEFIRDTRKEGRIRASYGCEGFLGGYETEVRDNFYQCNAGVSVASIRVDGAISGCTSIRADYNQGNIYRDDFWEVWQNRFVPFRKREWARRDDCADCAMFRYCLGGGMHLHDGDGRLLLCHYKRLTR
;
A
#
# COMPACT_ATOMS: atom_id res chain seq x y z
N MET A 1 25.38 5.85 -12.46
CA MET A 1 25.08 5.83 -13.91
C MET A 1 23.61 5.57 -14.12
N SER A 2 22.87 6.51 -14.70
CA SER A 2 21.44 6.34 -15.01
C SER A 2 21.26 5.07 -15.86
N LYS A 3 20.48 4.09 -15.39
CA LYS A 3 20.16 2.89 -16.18
C LYS A 3 19.20 3.25 -17.31
N ARG A 4 19.73 3.46 -18.50
CA ARG A 4 18.90 3.64 -19.71
C ARG A 4 18.07 2.37 -19.96
N LEU A 5 16.84 2.56 -20.45
CA LEU A 5 15.98 1.47 -20.88
C LEU A 5 16.64 0.71 -22.04
N THR A 6 16.91 -0.57 -21.85
CA THR A 6 17.38 -1.46 -22.91
C THR A 6 16.29 -1.68 -23.97
N LEU A 7 16.64 -2.07 -25.18
CA LEU A 7 15.68 -2.42 -26.24
C LEU A 7 14.70 -3.50 -25.77
N ARG A 8 15.17 -4.51 -25.07
CA ARG A 8 14.34 -5.59 -24.49
C ARG A 8 13.31 -5.02 -23.49
N LYS A 9 13.72 -4.13 -22.58
CA LYS A 9 12.78 -3.50 -21.64
C LYS A 9 11.78 -2.60 -22.34
N ARG A 10 12.18 -1.88 -23.39
CA ARG A 10 11.25 -1.06 -24.19
C ARG A 10 10.20 -1.93 -24.87
N ALA A 11 10.60 -3.04 -25.49
CA ALA A 11 9.66 -3.99 -26.09
C ALA A 11 8.68 -4.56 -25.03
N GLY A 12 9.20 -4.95 -23.85
CA GLY A 12 8.37 -5.39 -22.73
C GLY A 12 7.39 -4.34 -22.24
N LEU A 13 7.80 -3.08 -22.14
CA LEU A 13 6.93 -1.96 -21.76
C LEU A 13 5.83 -1.70 -22.80
N GLU A 14 6.13 -1.82 -24.11
CA GLU A 14 5.10 -1.68 -25.16
C GLU A 14 4.06 -2.80 -25.08
N LEU A 15 4.49 -4.03 -24.84
CA LEU A 15 3.56 -5.15 -24.61
C LEU A 15 2.73 -4.92 -23.35
N PHE A 16 3.39 -4.54 -22.26
CA PHE A 16 2.71 -4.25 -20.98
C PHE A 16 1.71 -3.11 -21.10
N ARG A 17 2.00 -2.08 -21.90
CA ARG A 17 1.07 -0.96 -22.16
C ARG A 17 -0.24 -1.45 -22.79
N ARG A 18 -0.19 -2.45 -23.68
CA ARG A 18 -1.40 -3.07 -24.25
C ARG A 18 -2.19 -3.81 -23.16
N LEU A 19 -1.51 -4.62 -22.34
CA LEU A 19 -2.14 -5.31 -21.22
C LEU A 19 -2.73 -4.33 -20.19
N GLN A 20 -2.06 -3.19 -19.97
CA GLN A 20 -2.56 -2.13 -19.10
C GLN A 20 -3.87 -1.53 -19.66
N ALA A 21 -3.94 -1.28 -20.96
CA ALA A 21 -5.15 -0.78 -21.61
C ALA A 21 -6.32 -1.77 -21.47
N GLU A 22 -6.08 -3.06 -21.66
CA GLU A 22 -7.07 -4.12 -21.44
C GLU A 22 -7.55 -4.17 -19.98
N ARG A 23 -6.63 -4.13 -19.01
CA ARG A 23 -6.98 -4.08 -17.58
C ARG A 23 -7.81 -2.86 -17.23
N ILE A 24 -7.49 -1.69 -17.81
CA ILE A 24 -8.26 -0.46 -17.61
C ILE A 24 -9.66 -0.60 -18.24
N ALA A 25 -9.78 -1.22 -19.40
CA ALA A 25 -11.06 -1.42 -20.07
C ALA A 25 -11.99 -2.34 -19.29
N HIS A 26 -11.48 -3.46 -18.77
CA HIS A 26 -12.25 -4.44 -18.01
C HIS A 26 -12.45 -4.04 -16.54
N HIS A 27 -11.47 -3.37 -15.94
CA HIS A 27 -11.44 -2.86 -14.56
C HIS A 27 -12.13 -3.78 -13.54
N GLU A 28 -11.80 -5.07 -13.58
CA GLU A 28 -12.28 -6.05 -12.60
C GLU A 28 -11.79 -5.70 -11.19
N LEU A 29 -12.70 -5.70 -10.22
CA LEU A 29 -12.36 -5.45 -8.81
C LEU A 29 -11.66 -6.68 -8.22
N HIS A 30 -10.41 -6.54 -7.79
CA HIS A 30 -9.64 -7.63 -7.15
C HIS A 30 -9.25 -7.31 -5.70
N THR A 31 -9.23 -6.03 -5.33
CA THR A 31 -8.92 -5.62 -3.96
C THR A 31 -9.84 -4.51 -3.53
N LEU A 32 -10.49 -4.71 -2.40
CA LEU A 32 -11.29 -3.69 -1.74
C LEU A 32 -10.65 -3.33 -0.40
N PHE A 33 -10.10 -2.13 -0.30
CA PHE A 33 -9.68 -1.59 0.98
C PHE A 33 -10.86 -1.04 1.77
N TRP A 34 -10.94 -1.38 3.03
CA TRP A 34 -11.81 -0.70 3.96
C TRP A 34 -10.98 0.05 5.00
N GLU A 35 -11.00 1.39 4.95
CA GLU A 35 -10.47 2.23 6.01
C GLU A 35 -11.48 2.22 7.17
N CYS A 36 -11.40 1.20 8.01
CA CYS A 36 -12.42 0.91 9.00
C CYS A 36 -12.35 1.77 10.27
N THR A 37 -11.22 2.47 10.47
CA THR A 37 -10.99 3.39 11.60
C THR A 37 -9.87 4.38 11.26
N LEU A 38 -9.92 5.59 11.78
CA LEU A 38 -8.78 6.52 11.80
C LEU A 38 -8.11 6.59 13.19
N ARG A 39 -8.62 5.84 14.16
CA ARG A 39 -7.94 5.73 15.47
C ARG A 39 -6.69 4.88 15.33
N CYS A 40 -5.62 5.27 16.03
CA CYS A 40 -4.35 4.56 16.05
C CYS A 40 -3.73 4.63 17.46
N ASN A 41 -3.10 3.56 17.88
CA ASN A 41 -2.38 3.49 19.15
C ASN A 41 -0.91 3.97 19.06
N LEU A 42 -0.50 4.50 17.90
CA LEU A 42 0.81 5.14 17.66
C LEU A 42 0.65 6.53 17.05
N HIS A 43 1.69 7.36 17.18
CA HIS A 43 1.78 8.69 16.58
C HIS A 43 3.02 8.81 15.69
N CYS A 44 3.04 8.02 14.60
CA CYS A 44 4.19 7.91 13.70
C CYS A 44 4.51 9.24 13.01
N ARG A 45 5.80 9.62 12.94
CA ARG A 45 6.28 10.84 12.28
C ARG A 45 5.95 10.91 10.79
N HIS A 46 5.92 9.76 10.14
CA HIS A 46 5.68 9.61 8.69
C HIS A 46 4.22 9.33 8.31
N CYS A 47 3.26 9.43 9.24
CA CYS A 47 1.89 9.07 8.94
C CYS A 47 1.25 10.00 7.91
N GLY A 48 0.97 9.49 6.73
CA GLY A 48 0.29 10.22 5.66
C GLY A 48 -1.20 10.46 5.92
N SER A 49 -1.83 9.66 6.79
CA SER A 49 -3.25 9.76 7.15
C SER A 49 -3.52 10.60 8.40
N ASP A 50 -2.46 11.07 9.06
CA ASP A 50 -2.53 11.84 10.30
C ASP A 50 -3.38 11.19 11.42
N CYS A 51 -3.33 9.86 11.49
CA CYS A 51 -4.09 9.09 12.49
C CYS A 51 -3.54 9.29 13.90
N MET A 52 -4.45 9.34 14.88
CA MET A 52 -4.16 9.56 16.29
C MET A 52 -4.99 8.63 17.19
N SER A 53 -4.76 8.68 18.52
CA SER A 53 -5.49 7.85 19.50
C SER A 53 -7.00 8.16 19.55
N SER A 54 -7.39 9.39 19.22
CA SER A 54 -8.77 9.82 19.01
C SER A 54 -8.95 10.31 17.57
N SER A 55 -10.14 10.16 17.04
CA SER A 55 -10.51 10.69 15.72
C SER A 55 -11.82 11.46 15.85
N VAL A 56 -11.90 12.61 15.18
CA VAL A 56 -13.15 13.37 15.05
C VAL A 56 -14.19 12.56 14.27
N GLN A 57 -13.70 11.82 13.25
CA GLN A 57 -14.54 10.91 12.48
C GLN A 57 -14.71 9.60 13.26
N PRO A 58 -15.95 9.19 13.61
CA PRO A 58 -16.20 7.90 14.25
C PRO A 58 -15.83 6.72 13.34
N ASP A 59 -15.57 5.57 13.93
CA ASP A 59 -15.40 4.34 13.17
C ASP A 59 -16.68 4.04 12.37
N MET A 60 -16.53 3.63 11.11
CA MET A 60 -17.68 3.17 10.33
C MET A 60 -18.30 1.93 11.00
N PRO A 61 -19.62 1.90 11.22
CA PRO A 61 -20.30 0.69 11.65
C PRO A 61 -20.09 -0.46 10.66
N ALA A 62 -19.72 -1.64 11.17
CA ALA A 62 -19.51 -2.80 10.33
C ALA A 62 -20.76 -3.16 9.50
N SER A 63 -21.96 -2.91 10.05
CA SER A 63 -23.23 -3.08 9.35
C SER A 63 -23.35 -2.29 8.05
N ASP A 64 -22.78 -1.08 8.01
CA ASP A 64 -22.87 -0.21 6.84
C ASP A 64 -21.96 -0.71 5.72
N PHE A 65 -20.75 -1.14 6.10
CA PHE A 65 -19.84 -1.79 5.16
C PHE A 65 -20.42 -3.09 4.61
N PHE A 66 -20.94 -3.96 5.48
CA PHE A 66 -21.53 -5.24 5.04
C PHE A 66 -22.78 -5.05 4.20
N ARG A 67 -23.65 -4.08 4.52
CA ARG A 67 -24.77 -3.75 3.65
C ARG A 67 -24.31 -3.40 2.25
N THR A 68 -23.32 -2.52 2.09
CA THR A 68 -22.74 -2.15 0.79
C THR A 68 -22.13 -3.38 0.11
N LEU A 69 -21.37 -4.18 0.85
CA LEU A 69 -20.77 -5.40 0.33
C LEU A 69 -21.82 -6.37 -0.22
N ASP A 70 -22.84 -6.68 0.60
CA ASP A 70 -23.87 -7.68 0.29
C ASP A 70 -24.80 -7.25 -0.86
N THR A 71 -25.17 -5.96 -0.91
CA THR A 71 -26.20 -5.49 -1.84
C THR A 71 -25.66 -4.84 -3.11
N GLN A 72 -24.44 -4.30 -3.07
CA GLN A 72 -23.90 -3.48 -4.17
C GLN A 72 -22.62 -4.06 -4.80
N ILE A 73 -21.90 -4.96 -4.11
CA ILE A 73 -20.64 -5.51 -4.63
C ILE A 73 -20.79 -7.01 -4.93
N THR A 74 -21.22 -7.81 -3.97
CA THR A 74 -21.36 -9.27 -4.09
C THR A 74 -22.15 -9.72 -5.33
N PRO A 75 -23.24 -9.05 -5.76
CA PRO A 75 -23.97 -9.45 -6.96
C PRO A 75 -23.17 -9.37 -8.27
N HIS A 76 -22.00 -8.71 -8.25
CA HIS A 76 -21.25 -8.37 -9.45
C HIS A 76 -19.86 -8.98 -9.52
N VAL A 77 -19.41 -9.67 -8.46
CA VAL A 77 -18.04 -10.19 -8.36
C VAL A 77 -18.04 -11.67 -7.96
N ASP A 78 -16.96 -12.35 -8.29
CA ASP A 78 -16.59 -13.62 -7.63
C ASP A 78 -15.91 -13.27 -6.30
N THR A 79 -16.57 -13.57 -5.18
CA THR A 79 -16.11 -13.20 -3.84
C THR A 79 -14.74 -13.77 -3.51
N HIS A 80 -14.41 -14.98 -3.98
CA HIS A 80 -13.12 -15.62 -3.78
C HIS A 80 -11.96 -14.87 -4.48
N ARG A 81 -12.28 -14.02 -5.46
CA ARG A 81 -11.30 -13.25 -6.25
C ARG A 81 -11.14 -11.81 -5.77
N VAL A 82 -11.91 -11.38 -4.76
CA VAL A 82 -11.82 -10.03 -4.20
C VAL A 82 -11.24 -10.08 -2.79
N LEU A 83 -9.99 -9.70 -2.65
CA LEU A 83 -9.35 -9.58 -1.34
C LEU A 83 -9.82 -8.31 -0.63
N VAL A 84 -10.46 -8.46 0.53
CA VAL A 84 -10.82 -7.32 1.39
C VAL A 84 -9.67 -7.04 2.36
N ILE A 85 -9.11 -5.84 2.31
CA ILE A 85 -8.01 -5.43 3.20
C ILE A 85 -8.50 -4.37 4.19
N LEU A 86 -8.46 -4.73 5.47
CA LEU A 86 -8.75 -3.81 6.56
C LEU A 86 -7.54 -2.90 6.81
N SER A 87 -7.80 -1.60 6.83
CA SER A 87 -6.78 -0.56 6.94
C SER A 87 -7.33 0.66 7.67
N GLY A 88 -6.54 1.72 7.73
CA GLY A 88 -6.92 2.99 8.34
C GLY A 88 -5.82 3.53 9.25
N GLY A 89 -6.15 3.76 10.52
CA GLY A 89 -5.16 4.00 11.57
C GLY A 89 -4.49 2.68 11.98
N GLU A 90 -5.00 2.05 13.02
CA GLU A 90 -4.60 0.70 13.44
C GLU A 90 -5.85 -0.16 13.62
N VAL A 91 -5.98 -1.19 12.80
CA VAL A 91 -7.19 -2.02 12.79
C VAL A 91 -7.39 -2.81 14.10
N LEU A 92 -6.31 -3.15 14.79
CA LEU A 92 -6.35 -3.87 16.07
C LEU A 92 -6.93 -3.06 17.23
N VAL A 93 -7.16 -1.74 17.06
CA VAL A 93 -7.86 -0.94 18.09
C VAL A 93 -9.39 -1.12 18.02
N ARG A 94 -9.91 -1.70 16.94
CA ARG A 94 -11.33 -2.03 16.84
C ARG A 94 -11.67 -3.24 17.73
N PRO A 95 -12.65 -3.10 18.64
CA PRO A 95 -13.04 -4.21 19.51
C PRO A 95 -13.82 -5.32 18.79
N ASP A 96 -14.43 -5.00 17.65
CA ASP A 96 -15.26 -5.89 16.84
C ASP A 96 -14.52 -6.53 15.66
N LEU A 97 -13.18 -6.39 15.57
CA LEU A 97 -12.38 -6.88 14.45
C LEU A 97 -12.52 -8.39 14.20
N ASP A 98 -12.54 -9.20 15.27
CA ASP A 98 -12.68 -10.65 15.17
C ASP A 98 -14.04 -11.03 14.52
N ARG A 99 -15.12 -10.31 14.90
CA ARG A 99 -16.45 -10.48 14.31
C ARG A 99 -16.46 -10.04 12.85
N ILE A 100 -15.81 -8.91 12.53
CA ILE A 100 -15.69 -8.43 11.15
C ILE A 100 -14.99 -9.48 10.28
N GLY A 101 -13.87 -10.03 10.74
CA GLY A 101 -13.14 -11.07 10.01
C GLY A 101 -14.00 -12.32 9.78
N LEU A 102 -14.71 -12.81 10.81
CA LEU A 102 -15.58 -13.95 10.69
C LEU A 102 -16.75 -13.69 9.71
N GLU A 103 -17.30 -12.48 9.69
CA GLU A 103 -18.38 -12.13 8.76
C GLU A 103 -17.89 -12.01 7.31
N LEU A 104 -16.64 -11.59 7.07
CA LEU A 104 -16.00 -11.65 5.75
C LEU A 104 -15.78 -13.09 5.30
N TYR A 105 -15.24 -13.93 6.19
CA TYR A 105 -15.01 -15.35 5.91
C TYR A 105 -16.33 -16.09 5.54
N ARG A 106 -17.42 -15.83 6.29
CA ARG A 106 -18.76 -16.41 6.01
C ARG A 106 -19.33 -15.98 4.66
N ARG A 107 -18.93 -14.82 4.15
CA ARG A 107 -19.29 -14.30 2.83
C ARG A 107 -18.31 -14.74 1.73
N GLU A 108 -17.40 -15.63 2.09
CA GLU A 108 -16.39 -16.19 1.18
C GLU A 108 -15.44 -15.16 0.59
N TYR A 109 -15.24 -14.01 1.29
CA TYR A 109 -14.22 -13.06 0.93
C TYR A 109 -12.90 -13.40 1.65
N PRO A 110 -11.80 -13.67 0.91
CA PRO A 110 -10.47 -13.62 1.53
C PRO A 110 -10.24 -12.24 2.11
N TRP A 111 -9.77 -12.18 3.35
CA TRP A 111 -9.52 -10.90 3.97
C TRP A 111 -8.13 -10.82 4.60
N GLY A 112 -7.61 -9.60 4.68
CA GLY A 112 -6.33 -9.32 5.27
C GLY A 112 -6.31 -7.98 6.00
N MET A 113 -5.16 -7.68 6.61
CA MET A 113 -4.98 -6.42 7.30
C MET A 113 -3.54 -5.91 7.25
N VAL A 114 -3.40 -4.59 7.49
CA VAL A 114 -2.12 -3.94 7.73
C VAL A 114 -2.07 -3.50 9.19
N THR A 115 -0.99 -3.81 9.91
CA THR A 115 -0.87 -3.49 11.32
C THR A 115 0.53 -2.99 11.70
N ASN A 116 0.60 -2.15 12.73
CA ASN A 116 1.84 -1.78 13.39
C ASN A 116 2.33 -2.84 14.39
N GLY A 117 1.54 -3.88 14.66
CA GLY A 117 1.88 -4.99 15.52
C GLY A 117 1.80 -4.71 17.04
N LEU A 118 1.56 -3.46 17.46
CA LEU A 118 1.62 -3.09 18.90
C LEU A 118 0.63 -3.89 19.76
N ALA A 119 -0.56 -4.14 19.24
CA ALA A 119 -1.64 -4.86 19.92
C ALA A 119 -1.80 -6.33 19.45
N LEU A 120 -0.83 -6.87 18.71
CA LEU A 120 -0.85 -8.27 18.27
C LEU A 120 -0.05 -9.15 19.23
N ASP A 121 -0.76 -9.90 20.06
CA ASP A 121 -0.23 -11.00 20.85
C ASP A 121 -0.70 -12.35 20.28
N GLU A 122 -0.19 -13.45 20.85
CA GLU A 122 -0.54 -14.82 20.45
C GLU A 122 -2.04 -15.10 20.53
N LYS A 123 -2.70 -14.64 21.59
CA LYS A 123 -4.14 -14.86 21.78
C LYS A 123 -4.97 -14.08 20.76
N ARG A 124 -4.55 -12.84 20.45
CA ARG A 124 -5.21 -12.03 19.43
C ARG A 124 -5.02 -12.63 18.05
N PHE A 125 -3.80 -13.07 17.76
CA PHE A 125 -3.46 -13.70 16.49
C PHE A 125 -4.26 -14.99 16.26
N ASP A 126 -4.33 -15.86 17.26
CA ASP A 126 -5.14 -17.10 17.20
C ASP A 126 -6.64 -16.81 16.93
N ARG A 127 -7.22 -15.77 17.55
CA ARG A 127 -8.60 -15.37 17.26
C ARG A 127 -8.78 -14.89 15.82
N LEU A 128 -7.82 -14.13 15.27
CA LEU A 128 -7.87 -13.67 13.89
C LEU A 128 -7.76 -14.83 12.89
N LEU A 129 -6.90 -15.81 13.17
CA LEU A 129 -6.81 -17.03 12.36
C LEU A 129 -8.15 -17.79 12.35
N ARG A 130 -8.79 -17.97 13.52
CA ARG A 130 -10.13 -18.59 13.61
C ARG A 130 -11.21 -17.76 12.92
N ALA A 131 -11.02 -16.46 12.79
CA ALA A 131 -11.91 -15.59 12.01
C ALA A 131 -11.62 -15.62 10.50
N GLY A 132 -10.71 -16.49 10.03
CA GLY A 132 -10.39 -16.66 8.61
C GLY A 132 -9.41 -15.64 8.05
N LEU A 133 -8.51 -15.09 8.87
CA LEU A 133 -7.45 -14.19 8.38
C LEU A 133 -6.66 -14.90 7.27
N HIS A 134 -6.62 -14.28 6.09
CA HIS A 134 -5.94 -14.81 4.91
C HIS A 134 -4.57 -14.15 4.68
N SER A 135 -4.44 -12.86 5.00
CA SER A 135 -3.17 -12.17 4.83
C SER A 135 -2.94 -11.08 5.88
N ILE A 136 -1.67 -10.86 6.22
CA ILE A 136 -1.26 -9.83 7.17
C ILE A 136 0.03 -9.15 6.73
N THR A 137 0.03 -7.83 6.78
CA THR A 137 1.23 -7.00 6.61
C THR A 137 1.62 -6.39 7.95
N VAL A 138 2.84 -6.65 8.41
CA VAL A 138 3.39 -6.06 9.63
C VAL A 138 4.38 -4.97 9.27
N SER A 139 4.23 -3.81 9.90
CA SER A 139 5.14 -2.68 9.71
C SER A 139 6.35 -2.80 10.63
N LEU A 140 7.56 -2.87 10.06
CA LEU A 140 8.83 -2.85 10.79
C LEU A 140 9.89 -2.05 9.99
N ASP A 141 10.28 -0.85 10.48
CA ASP A 141 11.00 0.15 9.68
C ASP A 141 12.51 0.16 9.89
N GLY A 142 13.06 -0.85 10.51
CA GLY A 142 14.47 -0.97 10.82
C GLY A 142 14.69 -1.52 12.22
N PHE A 143 15.90 -1.36 12.75
CA PHE A 143 16.22 -1.74 14.12
C PHE A 143 15.56 -0.80 15.14
N ARG A 144 15.63 -1.17 16.41
CA ARG A 144 14.92 -0.54 17.54
C ARG A 144 14.94 0.99 17.51
N GLU A 145 16.11 1.57 17.38
CA GLU A 145 16.28 3.03 17.44
C GLU A 145 15.56 3.73 16.28
N ASP A 146 15.74 3.24 15.05
CA ASP A 146 15.16 3.84 13.85
C ASP A 146 13.65 3.59 13.80
N HIS A 147 13.21 2.39 14.14
CA HIS A 147 11.79 2.04 14.19
C HIS A 147 11.06 2.86 15.26
N ASN A 148 11.56 2.87 16.51
CA ASN A 148 10.92 3.60 17.60
C ASN A 148 10.90 5.11 17.33
N TYR A 149 11.98 5.66 16.75
CA TYR A 149 12.01 7.06 16.32
C TYR A 149 10.89 7.37 15.31
N LEU A 150 10.76 6.55 14.27
CA LEU A 150 9.79 6.76 13.20
C LEU A 150 8.35 6.55 13.69
N ARG A 151 8.14 5.57 14.56
CA ARG A 151 6.82 5.22 15.13
C ARG A 151 6.41 6.08 16.32
N GLY A 152 7.35 6.84 16.90
CA GLY A 152 7.08 7.72 18.06
C GLY A 152 6.75 6.95 19.35
N SER A 153 7.34 5.74 19.53
CA SER A 153 7.06 4.90 20.70
C SER A 153 8.20 3.92 21.00
N GLU A 154 8.70 3.95 22.23
CA GLU A 154 9.76 3.05 22.70
C GLU A 154 9.34 1.58 22.76
N LYS A 155 8.04 1.31 22.80
CA LYS A 155 7.48 -0.05 22.86
C LYS A 155 7.22 -0.66 21.48
N SER A 156 7.34 0.14 20.41
CA SER A 156 6.87 -0.26 19.08
C SER A 156 7.70 -1.38 18.47
N TYR A 157 9.03 -1.30 18.58
CA TYR A 157 9.93 -2.30 17.99
C TYR A 157 9.71 -3.71 18.52
N ASP A 158 9.69 -3.89 19.85
CA ASP A 158 9.53 -5.22 20.45
C ASP A 158 8.19 -5.84 20.10
N ALA A 159 7.14 -5.03 20.07
CA ALA A 159 5.81 -5.49 19.70
C ALA A 159 5.72 -5.85 18.20
N ALA A 160 6.28 -5.02 17.34
CA ALA A 160 6.31 -5.30 15.90
C ALA A 160 7.16 -6.54 15.58
N LEU A 161 8.31 -6.71 16.22
CA LEU A 161 9.16 -7.90 16.03
C LEU A 161 8.46 -9.18 16.53
N ARG A 162 7.75 -9.13 17.66
CA ARG A 162 6.90 -10.24 18.12
C ARG A 162 5.82 -10.56 17.08
N ALA A 163 5.15 -9.55 16.52
CA ALA A 163 4.14 -9.73 15.47
C ALA A 163 4.75 -10.37 14.22
N VAL A 164 5.95 -9.93 13.80
CA VAL A 164 6.69 -10.53 12.68
C VAL A 164 6.97 -12.02 12.94
N ARG A 165 7.46 -12.38 14.13
CA ARG A 165 7.71 -13.78 14.50
C ARG A 165 6.45 -14.64 14.43
N LEU A 166 5.34 -14.16 14.97
CA LEU A 166 4.07 -14.89 14.94
C LEU A 166 3.61 -15.12 13.50
N THR A 167 3.66 -14.10 12.65
CA THR A 167 3.14 -14.16 11.28
C THR A 167 4.06 -14.87 10.30
N ALA A 168 5.38 -14.76 10.47
CA ALA A 168 6.35 -15.41 9.58
C ALA A 168 6.36 -16.95 9.72
N HIS A 169 5.97 -17.47 10.89
CA HIS A 169 5.94 -18.91 11.18
C HIS A 169 4.56 -19.55 10.98
N GLU A 170 3.54 -18.76 10.57
CA GLU A 170 2.20 -19.27 10.28
C GLU A 170 2.06 -19.57 8.78
N PRO A 171 2.02 -20.85 8.37
CA PRO A 171 2.00 -21.22 6.95
C PRO A 171 0.64 -21.08 6.29
N SER A 172 -0.45 -20.96 7.06
CA SER A 172 -1.82 -20.90 6.54
C SER A 172 -2.19 -19.52 5.95
N ILE A 173 -1.37 -18.49 6.20
CA ILE A 173 -1.62 -17.13 5.74
C ILE A 173 -0.49 -16.58 4.87
N ALA A 174 -0.82 -15.63 4.02
CA ALA A 174 0.18 -14.80 3.35
C ALA A 174 0.64 -13.68 4.29
N SER A 175 1.92 -13.66 4.64
CA SER A 175 2.50 -12.62 5.48
C SER A 175 3.65 -11.89 4.81
N ASP A 176 3.77 -10.59 5.07
CA ASP A 176 4.93 -9.81 4.67
C ASP A 176 5.27 -8.70 5.67
N VAL A 177 6.50 -8.24 5.60
CA VAL A 177 6.99 -7.07 6.33
C VAL A 177 7.03 -5.88 5.40
N VAL A 178 6.55 -4.72 5.88
CA VAL A 178 6.66 -3.43 5.20
C VAL A 178 7.62 -2.54 5.96
N THR A 179 8.56 -1.94 5.24
CA THR A 179 9.55 -1.01 5.78
C THR A 179 9.50 0.32 5.03
N CYS A 180 9.24 1.42 5.76
CA CYS A 180 9.43 2.77 5.26
C CYS A 180 10.89 3.19 5.47
N VAL A 181 11.65 3.30 4.37
CA VAL A 181 13.09 3.57 4.42
C VAL A 181 13.36 5.07 4.54
N THR A 182 14.20 5.43 5.50
CA THR A 182 14.72 6.79 5.71
C THR A 182 16.22 6.83 5.51
N ALA A 183 16.81 8.03 5.44
CA ALA A 183 18.25 8.19 5.41
C ALA A 183 18.96 7.51 6.61
N ARG A 184 18.30 7.47 7.78
CA ARG A 184 18.83 6.83 8.99
C ARG A 184 18.94 5.31 8.86
N SER A 185 17.92 4.66 8.30
CA SER A 185 17.85 3.19 8.20
C SER A 185 18.53 2.63 6.95
N LEU A 186 18.72 3.44 5.89
CA LEU A 186 19.22 2.99 4.59
C LEU A 186 20.56 2.24 4.68
N GLY A 187 21.50 2.76 5.46
CA GLY A 187 22.84 2.16 5.61
C GLY A 187 22.85 0.80 6.31
N ARG A 188 21.81 0.48 7.07
CA ARG A 188 21.67 -0.75 7.86
C ARG A 188 20.72 -1.78 7.23
N LEU A 189 20.22 -1.53 6.02
CA LEU A 189 19.33 -2.48 5.33
C LEU A 189 19.95 -3.86 5.09
N PRO A 190 21.25 -4.01 4.79
CA PRO A 190 21.87 -5.34 4.67
C PRO A 190 21.77 -6.15 5.96
N GLU A 191 22.11 -5.56 7.12
CA GLU A 191 22.01 -6.21 8.42
C GLU A 191 20.55 -6.50 8.79
N PHE A 192 19.64 -5.57 8.49
CA PHE A 192 18.23 -5.71 8.74
C PHE A 192 17.61 -6.84 7.89
N ARG A 193 18.05 -7.00 6.65
CA ARG A 193 17.71 -8.15 5.79
C ARG A 193 18.08 -9.47 6.45
N GLU A 194 19.32 -9.59 6.96
CA GLU A 194 19.76 -10.83 7.61
C GLU A 194 18.92 -11.14 8.84
N MET A 195 18.56 -10.13 9.62
CA MET A 195 17.65 -10.30 10.76
C MET A 195 16.29 -10.78 10.31
N LEU A 196 15.67 -10.18 9.29
CA LEU A 196 14.38 -10.61 8.76
C LEU A 196 14.41 -12.06 8.25
N ILE A 197 15.48 -12.46 7.57
CA ILE A 197 15.66 -13.85 7.12
C ILE A 197 15.77 -14.80 8.32
N ALA A 198 16.54 -14.44 9.34
CA ALA A 198 16.67 -15.24 10.57
C ALA A 198 15.33 -15.37 11.33
N GLU A 199 14.46 -14.37 11.27
CA GLU A 199 13.11 -14.39 11.85
C GLU A 199 12.09 -15.12 10.95
N GLY A 200 12.50 -15.72 9.83
CA GLY A 200 11.64 -16.50 8.94
C GLY A 200 10.81 -15.70 7.94
N VAL A 201 11.07 -14.40 7.79
CA VAL A 201 10.34 -13.54 6.85
C VAL A 201 10.66 -13.96 5.41
N ARG A 202 9.62 -14.25 4.62
CA ARG A 202 9.74 -14.66 3.21
C ARG A 202 9.53 -13.52 2.23
N SER A 203 8.71 -12.53 2.60
CA SER A 203 8.35 -11.38 1.75
C SER A 203 8.60 -10.07 2.47
N TRP A 204 9.28 -9.15 1.79
CA TRP A 204 9.65 -7.85 2.34
C TRP A 204 9.40 -6.75 1.31
N ARG A 205 8.49 -5.82 1.63
CA ARG A 205 8.22 -4.65 0.79
C ARG A 205 8.88 -3.41 1.38
N LEU A 206 9.60 -2.68 0.55
CA LEU A 206 10.24 -1.43 0.92
C LEU A 206 9.52 -0.27 0.25
N PHE A 207 9.33 0.79 1.01
CA PHE A 207 8.68 2.03 0.57
C PHE A 207 9.57 3.22 0.90
N THR A 208 9.41 4.30 0.15
CA THR A 208 9.89 5.62 0.56
C THR A 208 8.78 6.37 1.30
N ILE A 209 9.14 7.46 1.97
CA ILE A 209 8.16 8.29 2.67
C ILE A 209 7.74 9.43 1.74
N PHE A 210 6.44 9.60 1.55
CA PHE A 210 5.90 10.71 0.76
C PHE A 210 5.70 11.95 1.60
N PRO A 211 5.77 13.14 1.01
CA PRO A 211 5.52 14.40 1.68
C PRO A 211 4.01 14.65 1.88
N LEU A 212 3.34 13.76 2.62
CA LEU A 212 1.90 13.85 2.93
C LEU A 212 1.66 13.69 4.42
N GLY A 213 0.58 14.31 4.93
CA GLY A 213 0.24 14.28 6.35
C GLY A 213 1.38 14.81 7.21
N ARG A 214 1.71 14.10 8.31
CA ARG A 214 2.83 14.51 9.20
C ARG A 214 4.19 14.49 8.49
N ALA A 215 4.42 13.59 7.54
CA ALA A 215 5.67 13.53 6.80
C ALA A 215 5.94 14.77 5.94
N ALA A 216 4.91 15.52 5.57
CA ALA A 216 5.09 16.80 4.86
C ALA A 216 5.78 17.87 5.71
N GLN A 217 5.74 17.73 7.03
CA GLN A 217 6.33 18.69 8.00
C GLN A 217 7.80 18.37 8.30
N ASP A 218 8.31 17.21 7.90
CA ASP A 218 9.68 16.77 8.15
C ASP A 218 10.36 16.22 6.88
N PRO A 219 10.96 17.10 6.05
CA PRO A 219 11.67 16.69 4.83
C PRO A 219 12.85 15.73 5.08
N SER A 220 13.41 15.69 6.31
CA SER A 220 14.53 14.81 6.66
C SER A 220 14.15 13.32 6.63
N LEU A 221 12.86 12.99 6.62
CA LEU A 221 12.35 11.63 6.48
C LEU A 221 12.45 11.11 5.05
N GLN A 222 12.64 11.99 4.07
CA GLN A 222 12.71 11.62 2.67
C GLN A 222 14.16 11.30 2.28
N LEU A 223 14.31 10.35 1.36
CA LEU A 223 15.59 10.06 0.73
C LEU A 223 15.90 11.14 -0.33
N ASP A 224 17.16 11.53 -0.48
CA ASP A 224 17.62 12.23 -1.67
C ASP A 224 17.75 11.31 -2.89
N ASP A 225 18.12 11.85 -4.06
CA ASP A 225 18.16 11.09 -5.32
C ASP A 225 19.28 10.01 -5.30
N GLU A 226 20.40 10.26 -4.66
CA GLU A 226 21.47 9.28 -4.49
C GLU A 226 21.06 8.16 -3.55
N GLN A 227 20.49 8.50 -2.41
CA GLN A 227 19.95 7.54 -1.43
C GLN A 227 18.83 6.69 -2.05
N PHE A 228 17.96 7.29 -2.85
CA PHE A 228 16.92 6.56 -3.57
C PHE A 228 17.51 5.58 -4.59
N THR A 229 18.54 5.97 -5.32
CA THR A 229 19.27 5.08 -6.22
C THR A 229 19.90 3.90 -5.48
N ARG A 230 20.56 4.18 -4.34
CA ARG A 230 21.14 3.13 -3.47
C ARG A 230 20.08 2.16 -2.96
N LEU A 231 18.90 2.65 -2.60
CA LEU A 231 17.77 1.78 -2.22
C LEU A 231 17.35 0.86 -3.37
N MET A 232 17.23 1.37 -4.59
CA MET A 232 16.89 0.54 -5.76
C MET A 232 17.96 -0.52 -6.04
N GLU A 233 19.24 -0.17 -5.92
CA GLU A 233 20.35 -1.11 -6.07
C GLU A 233 20.33 -2.19 -5.00
N PHE A 234 20.10 -1.82 -3.76
CA PHE A 234 19.98 -2.76 -2.66
C PHE A 234 18.83 -3.77 -2.89
N ILE A 235 17.64 -3.30 -3.29
CA ILE A 235 16.50 -4.20 -3.55
C ILE A 235 16.81 -5.12 -4.72
N ARG A 236 17.36 -4.60 -5.81
CA ARG A 236 17.77 -5.39 -6.98
C ARG A 236 18.74 -6.51 -6.59
N ASP A 237 19.76 -6.18 -5.80
CA ASP A 237 20.81 -7.12 -5.46
C ASP A 237 20.30 -8.15 -4.43
N THR A 238 19.47 -7.75 -3.46
CA THR A 238 18.75 -8.67 -2.56
C THR A 238 17.87 -9.65 -3.34
N ARG A 239 17.18 -9.19 -4.39
CA ARG A 239 16.35 -10.07 -5.25
C ARG A 239 17.20 -11.07 -6.04
N LYS A 240 18.40 -10.70 -6.48
CA LYS A 240 19.31 -11.62 -7.17
C LYS A 240 19.83 -12.71 -6.24
N GLU A 241 20.06 -12.41 -4.97
CA GLU A 241 20.45 -13.41 -3.96
C GLU A 241 19.34 -14.43 -3.71
N GLY A 242 18.08 -14.06 -3.83
CA GLY A 242 16.92 -14.96 -3.76
C GLY A 242 16.60 -15.52 -2.37
N ARG A 243 17.21 -15.02 -1.31
CA ARG A 243 17.02 -15.51 0.08
C ARG A 243 15.76 -14.96 0.74
N ILE A 244 15.31 -13.80 0.32
CA ILE A 244 14.06 -13.14 0.72
C ILE A 244 13.46 -12.46 -0.50
N ARG A 245 12.14 -12.50 -0.65
CA ARG A 245 11.43 -11.83 -1.74
C ARG A 245 11.28 -10.34 -1.43
N ALA A 246 12.35 -9.58 -1.68
CA ALA A 246 12.31 -8.13 -1.55
C ALA A 246 11.60 -7.49 -2.73
N SER A 247 10.82 -6.42 -2.51
CA SER A 247 10.21 -5.63 -3.59
C SER A 247 10.04 -4.18 -3.19
N TYR A 248 10.20 -3.28 -4.17
CA TYR A 248 9.79 -1.89 -4.01
C TYR A 248 8.27 -1.78 -4.13
N GLY A 249 7.65 -0.96 -3.28
CA GLY A 249 6.20 -0.77 -3.25
C GLY A 249 5.62 -0.21 -4.55
N CYS A 250 4.31 -0.04 -4.59
CA CYS A 250 3.54 0.39 -5.76
C CYS A 250 3.58 1.92 -5.97
N GLU A 251 4.72 2.58 -5.78
CA GLU A 251 4.79 4.03 -5.68
C GLU A 251 4.87 4.76 -7.03
N GLY A 252 5.76 4.34 -7.92
CA GLY A 252 5.98 5.04 -9.18
C GLY A 252 6.74 4.21 -10.21
N PHE A 253 6.85 4.77 -11.41
CA PHE A 253 7.63 4.18 -12.50
C PHE A 253 9.13 4.42 -12.28
N LEU A 254 9.93 3.37 -12.42
CA LEU A 254 11.35 3.32 -12.04
C LEU A 254 12.30 3.20 -13.26
N GLY A 255 11.78 3.34 -14.47
CA GLY A 255 12.61 3.30 -15.67
C GLY A 255 13.42 2.01 -15.83
N GLY A 256 14.75 2.13 -15.80
CA GLY A 256 15.66 1.00 -15.95
C GLY A 256 15.57 -0.06 -14.84
N TYR A 257 15.03 0.26 -13.67
CA TYR A 257 14.84 -0.68 -12.58
C TYR A 257 13.54 -1.49 -12.66
N GLU A 258 12.63 -1.17 -13.58
CA GLU A 258 11.42 -1.98 -13.77
C GLU A 258 11.75 -3.45 -13.99
N THR A 259 11.00 -4.35 -13.33
CA THR A 259 11.21 -5.80 -13.27
C THR A 259 12.48 -6.26 -12.52
N GLU A 260 13.33 -5.34 -12.07
CA GLU A 260 14.50 -5.69 -11.26
C GLU A 260 14.21 -5.57 -9.75
N VAL A 261 13.37 -4.62 -9.36
CA VAL A 261 13.02 -4.33 -7.97
C VAL A 261 11.57 -4.68 -7.61
N ARG A 262 10.81 -5.20 -8.54
CA ARG A 262 9.45 -5.75 -8.39
C ARG A 262 9.17 -6.78 -9.47
N ASP A 263 8.13 -7.59 -9.31
CA ASP A 263 7.85 -8.69 -10.23
C ASP A 263 7.25 -8.24 -11.57
N ASN A 264 6.54 -7.09 -11.56
CA ASN A 264 5.84 -6.57 -12.72
C ASN A 264 6.35 -5.19 -13.12
N PHE A 265 6.06 -4.77 -14.36
CA PHE A 265 6.13 -3.38 -14.72
C PHE A 265 5.12 -2.56 -13.92
N TYR A 266 5.44 -1.29 -13.72
CA TYR A 266 4.63 -0.39 -12.94
C TYR A 266 3.25 -0.14 -13.55
N GLN A 267 2.23 -0.23 -12.70
CA GLN A 267 0.88 0.26 -12.94
C GLN A 267 0.27 0.71 -11.60
N CYS A 268 -0.34 1.89 -11.57
CA CYS A 268 -1.21 2.25 -10.46
C CYS A 268 -2.55 1.54 -10.64
N ASN A 269 -2.86 0.62 -9.73
CA ASN A 269 -4.08 -0.18 -9.79
C ASN A 269 -5.30 0.51 -9.15
N ALA A 270 -5.11 1.68 -8.51
CA ALA A 270 -6.21 2.47 -7.96
C ALA A 270 -7.23 2.80 -9.06
N GLY A 271 -8.50 2.47 -8.84
CA GLY A 271 -9.60 2.66 -9.79
C GLY A 271 -9.60 1.73 -10.99
N VAL A 272 -8.63 0.79 -11.08
CA VAL A 272 -8.51 -0.20 -12.17
C VAL A 272 -8.85 -1.61 -11.66
N SER A 273 -8.21 -2.04 -10.58
CA SER A 273 -8.52 -3.31 -9.91
C SER A 273 -8.53 -3.16 -8.38
N VAL A 274 -8.34 -1.95 -7.88
CA VAL A 274 -8.32 -1.61 -6.46
C VAL A 274 -9.29 -0.46 -6.22
N ALA A 275 -10.19 -0.66 -5.26
CA ALA A 275 -11.06 0.38 -4.72
C ALA A 275 -10.88 0.51 -3.20
N SER A 276 -11.39 1.58 -2.63
CA SER A 276 -11.46 1.76 -1.18
C SER A 276 -12.77 2.40 -0.75
N ILE A 277 -13.26 1.97 0.40
CA ILE A 277 -14.30 2.64 1.18
C ILE A 277 -13.62 3.25 2.40
N ARG A 278 -13.73 4.57 2.55
CA ARG A 278 -13.12 5.31 3.65
C ARG A 278 -14.04 5.29 4.86
N VAL A 279 -13.52 5.70 6.00
CA VAL A 279 -14.25 5.70 7.28
C VAL A 279 -15.53 6.54 7.26
N ASP A 280 -15.57 7.59 6.44
CA ASP A 280 -16.72 8.48 6.22
C ASP A 280 -17.66 8.00 5.10
N GLY A 281 -17.44 6.81 4.58
CA GLY A 281 -18.19 6.22 3.47
C GLY A 281 -17.72 6.65 2.08
N ALA A 282 -16.75 7.53 1.95
CA ALA A 282 -16.27 7.97 0.64
C ALA A 282 -15.67 6.81 -0.15
N ILE A 283 -16.01 6.73 -1.45
CA ILE A 283 -15.53 5.73 -2.40
C ILE A 283 -14.35 6.32 -3.15
N SER A 284 -13.18 5.68 -3.05
CA SER A 284 -11.94 6.12 -3.68
C SER A 284 -11.15 4.94 -4.26
N GLY A 285 -10.04 5.20 -4.94
CA GLY A 285 -9.24 4.17 -5.59
C GLY A 285 -8.26 3.43 -4.66
N CYS A 286 -7.83 4.06 -3.58
CA CYS A 286 -6.86 3.47 -2.64
C CYS A 286 -6.79 4.29 -1.36
N THR A 287 -6.54 3.65 -0.22
CA THR A 287 -6.39 4.31 1.09
C THR A 287 -5.14 5.21 1.19
N SER A 288 -4.16 5.03 0.31
CA SER A 288 -2.97 5.90 0.25
C SER A 288 -3.25 7.27 -0.41
N ILE A 289 -4.41 7.45 -1.06
CA ILE A 289 -4.78 8.70 -1.72
C ILE A 289 -5.43 9.60 -0.67
N ARG A 290 -4.81 10.73 -0.36
CA ARG A 290 -5.31 11.68 0.66
C ARG A 290 -5.89 12.95 0.05
N ALA A 291 -5.51 13.31 -1.18
CA ALA A 291 -6.16 14.34 -1.95
C ALA A 291 -7.62 13.93 -2.30
N ASP A 292 -8.46 14.90 -2.58
CA ASP A 292 -9.87 14.66 -2.89
C ASP A 292 -10.05 14.11 -4.32
N TYR A 293 -9.85 12.80 -4.42
CA TYR A 293 -10.19 11.98 -5.59
C TYR A 293 -11.35 11.03 -5.28
N ASN A 294 -12.24 11.41 -4.37
CA ASN A 294 -13.42 10.63 -4.05
C ASN A 294 -14.41 10.64 -5.22
N GLN A 295 -14.97 9.48 -5.56
CA GLN A 295 -15.84 9.32 -6.72
C GLN A 295 -17.33 9.19 -6.33
N GLY A 296 -17.60 8.98 -5.05
CA GLY A 296 -18.93 8.85 -4.49
C GLY A 296 -18.87 8.60 -2.99
N ASN A 297 -20.01 8.22 -2.41
CA ASN A 297 -20.11 7.87 -1.00
C ASN A 297 -21.22 6.82 -0.79
N ILE A 298 -20.93 5.72 -0.07
CA ILE A 298 -21.83 4.58 0.15
C ILE A 298 -23.16 4.94 0.83
N TYR A 299 -23.27 6.10 1.46
CA TYR A 299 -24.49 6.59 2.09
C TYR A 299 -25.43 7.33 1.12
N ARG A 300 -24.98 7.60 -0.12
CA ARG A 300 -25.73 8.37 -1.12
C ARG A 300 -25.75 7.72 -2.49
N ASP A 301 -24.71 6.96 -2.80
CA ASP A 301 -24.47 6.41 -4.13
C ASP A 301 -24.43 4.89 -4.06
N ASP A 302 -24.80 4.23 -5.14
CA ASP A 302 -24.53 2.81 -5.34
C ASP A 302 -23.04 2.61 -5.66
N PHE A 303 -22.37 1.73 -4.90
CA PHE A 303 -20.93 1.50 -5.06
C PHE A 303 -20.59 0.99 -6.45
N TRP A 304 -21.39 0.05 -6.98
CA TRP A 304 -21.07 -0.58 -8.26
C TRP A 304 -21.30 0.38 -9.43
N GLU A 305 -22.34 1.20 -9.38
CA GLU A 305 -22.55 2.29 -10.34
C GLU A 305 -21.36 3.26 -10.34
N VAL A 306 -20.91 3.68 -9.15
CA VAL A 306 -19.73 4.54 -8.99
C VAL A 306 -18.49 3.87 -9.56
N TRP A 307 -18.25 2.59 -9.22
CA TRP A 307 -17.12 1.82 -9.71
C TRP A 307 -17.09 1.74 -11.23
N GLN A 308 -18.22 1.44 -11.86
CA GLN A 308 -18.29 1.30 -13.30
C GLN A 308 -18.12 2.64 -14.04
N ASN A 309 -18.78 3.70 -13.58
CA ASN A 309 -19.01 4.88 -14.38
C ASN A 309 -18.23 6.12 -13.95
N ARG A 310 -17.80 6.25 -12.67
CA ARG A 310 -17.22 7.50 -12.15
C ARG A 310 -15.71 7.48 -11.98
N PHE A 311 -15.05 6.34 -12.04
CA PHE A 311 -13.59 6.23 -11.88
C PHE A 311 -12.79 6.71 -13.11
N VAL A 312 -13.36 7.62 -13.89
CA VAL A 312 -12.75 8.22 -15.09
C VAL A 312 -11.37 8.85 -14.78
N PRO A 313 -11.18 9.65 -13.70
CA PRO A 313 -9.88 10.27 -13.42
C PRO A 313 -8.77 9.26 -13.12
N PHE A 314 -9.12 8.05 -12.69
CA PHE A 314 -8.18 6.96 -12.41
C PHE A 314 -7.81 6.19 -13.67
N ARG A 315 -8.74 6.03 -14.59
CA ARG A 315 -8.64 5.24 -15.83
C ARG A 315 -8.14 6.04 -17.01
N LYS A 316 -8.51 7.33 -17.09
CA LYS A 316 -8.05 8.28 -18.10
C LYS A 316 -7.15 9.31 -17.44
N ARG A 317 -5.84 9.17 -17.65
CA ARG A 317 -4.82 9.91 -16.92
C ARG A 317 -4.21 11.09 -17.72
N GLU A 318 -4.86 11.51 -18.81
CA GLU A 318 -4.42 12.63 -19.65
C GLU A 318 -4.31 13.93 -18.85
N TRP A 319 -5.14 14.12 -17.83
CA TRP A 319 -5.09 15.26 -16.92
C TRP A 319 -3.75 15.41 -16.19
N ALA A 320 -3.03 14.29 -15.96
CA ALA A 320 -1.72 14.27 -15.33
C ALA A 320 -0.57 14.63 -16.30
N ARG A 321 -0.88 14.85 -17.60
CA ARG A 321 0.11 15.22 -18.62
C ARG A 321 0.37 16.73 -18.62
N ARG A 322 0.93 17.21 -17.52
CA ARG A 322 1.28 18.62 -17.31
C ARG A 322 2.59 18.76 -16.55
N ASP A 323 3.08 19.96 -16.40
CA ASP A 323 4.31 20.28 -15.70
C ASP A 323 5.46 19.33 -16.13
N ASP A 324 6.04 18.65 -15.19
CA ASP A 324 7.09 17.66 -15.38
C ASP A 324 6.72 16.49 -16.31
N CYS A 325 5.44 16.26 -16.53
CA CYS A 325 4.92 15.17 -17.34
C CYS A 325 4.50 15.61 -18.77
N ALA A 326 4.43 16.92 -19.06
CA ALA A 326 3.92 17.45 -20.32
C ALA A 326 4.63 16.85 -21.56
N ASP A 327 5.97 16.91 -21.58
CA ASP A 327 6.81 16.45 -22.68
C ASP A 327 7.58 15.17 -22.33
N CYS A 328 7.20 14.48 -21.24
CA CYS A 328 7.90 13.30 -20.78
C CYS A 328 7.65 12.10 -21.69
N ALA A 329 8.69 11.60 -22.36
CA ALA A 329 8.61 10.41 -23.22
C ALA A 329 8.15 9.14 -22.47
N MET A 330 8.33 9.09 -21.13
CA MET A 330 7.92 7.95 -20.30
C MET A 330 6.46 8.01 -19.86
N PHE A 331 5.77 9.15 -20.06
CA PHE A 331 4.37 9.30 -19.65
C PHE A 331 3.48 8.18 -20.22
N ARG A 332 3.71 7.76 -21.45
CA ARG A 332 2.98 6.66 -22.11
C ARG A 332 3.01 5.33 -21.37
N TYR A 333 3.98 5.13 -20.46
CA TYR A 333 4.12 3.92 -19.64
C TYR A 333 3.67 4.13 -18.21
N CYS A 334 4.00 5.29 -17.62
CA CYS A 334 3.74 5.57 -16.20
C CYS A 334 2.42 6.29 -15.94
N LEU A 335 1.82 6.92 -16.94
CA LEU A 335 0.57 7.67 -16.84
C LEU A 335 0.57 8.71 -15.68
N GLY A 336 1.71 9.37 -15.43
CA GLY A 336 1.88 10.32 -14.33
C GLY A 336 2.20 9.69 -12.97
N GLY A 337 2.47 8.37 -12.89
CA GLY A 337 2.81 7.71 -11.62
C GLY A 337 1.61 7.33 -10.77
N GLY A 338 1.81 7.15 -9.47
CA GLY A 338 0.75 6.78 -8.52
C GLY A 338 -0.24 7.93 -8.28
N MET A 339 -1.53 7.60 -8.13
CA MET A 339 -2.55 8.61 -7.79
C MET A 339 -2.23 9.36 -6.49
N HIS A 340 -1.69 8.65 -5.51
CA HIS A 340 -1.29 9.22 -4.22
C HIS A 340 -0.08 10.18 -4.30
N LEU A 341 0.60 10.25 -5.45
CA LEU A 341 1.69 11.20 -5.71
C LEU A 341 1.21 12.55 -6.25
N HIS A 342 -0.10 12.75 -6.38
CA HIS A 342 -0.69 14.00 -6.84
C HIS A 342 -1.43 14.70 -5.70
N ASP A 343 -1.34 16.04 -5.69
CA ASP A 343 -2.16 16.87 -4.81
C ASP A 343 -3.60 17.04 -5.35
N GLY A 344 -4.42 17.80 -4.63
CA GLY A 344 -5.81 18.07 -5.02
C GLY A 344 -5.95 18.85 -6.33
N ASP A 345 -4.93 19.60 -6.75
CA ASP A 345 -4.87 20.33 -8.00
C ASP A 345 -4.32 19.48 -9.15
N GLY A 346 -3.95 18.22 -8.87
CA GLY A 346 -3.39 17.28 -9.84
C GLY A 346 -1.91 17.52 -10.17
N ARG A 347 -1.17 18.28 -9.36
CA ARG A 347 0.27 18.44 -9.52
C ARG A 347 0.98 17.19 -9.00
N LEU A 348 2.01 16.76 -9.73
CA LEU A 348 2.85 15.65 -9.30
C LEU A 348 3.81 16.10 -8.18
N LEU A 349 3.65 15.54 -6.97
CA LEU A 349 4.49 15.85 -5.81
C LEU A 349 5.89 15.22 -5.91
N LEU A 350 6.00 14.06 -6.53
CA LEU A 350 7.24 13.31 -6.61
C LEU A 350 7.29 12.45 -7.88
N CYS A 351 8.36 12.60 -8.67
CA CYS A 351 8.61 11.76 -9.85
C CYS A 351 9.78 10.80 -9.60
N HIS A 352 9.50 9.52 -9.36
CA HIS A 352 10.52 8.49 -9.14
C HIS A 352 11.47 8.32 -10.34
N TYR A 353 10.94 8.37 -11.56
CA TYR A 353 11.76 8.25 -12.76
C TYR A 353 12.79 9.37 -12.89
N LYS A 354 12.38 10.62 -12.66
CA LYS A 354 13.31 11.76 -12.71
C LYS A 354 14.42 11.68 -11.68
N ARG A 355 14.09 11.22 -10.47
CA ARG A 355 15.07 11.01 -9.39
C ARG A 355 16.15 9.99 -9.75
N LEU A 356 15.86 9.01 -10.58
CA LEU A 356 16.79 7.98 -11.04
C LEU A 356 17.54 8.37 -12.33
N THR A 357 17.21 9.48 -12.96
CA THR A 357 17.76 9.89 -14.26
C THR A 357 18.45 11.26 -14.27
N ARG A 358 18.39 11.98 -13.15
CA ARG A 358 19.16 13.20 -12.90
C ARG A 358 20.65 12.96 -12.69
#